data_01dc368fa0ecb454ca76e735eb7ceeab
#
_entry.id   01dc368fa0ecb454ca76e735eb7ceeab
#
_cell.length_a   1.000
_cell.length_b   1.000
_cell.length_c   1.000
_cell.angle_alpha   90.00
_cell.angle_beta   90.00
_cell.angle_gamma   90.00
#
_symmetry.space_group_name_H-M   'P 1'
#
loop_
_entity.id
_entity.type
_entity.pdbx_description
1 polymer ?
#
loop_
_entity_poly.entity_id
_entity_poly.type
_entity_poly.pdbx_seq_one_letter_code
_entity_poly.pdbx_strand_id
1 'polypeptide(L)'
;MEIKMMNNLKQKLGKSIENRRDELTAMADKIFDLSEVSGEEYQSAELLCSYLEKEGFEVERGTGFPTAFRAEWRNGSGGPVIGILVEYDALEKIGHACGHHLQGPAGIGAAIAVKECMSEYPCTIVV
;
A
#
# COMPACT_ATOMS: atom_id res chain seq x y z
N MET A 1 -25.28 -17.79 6.29
CA MET A 1 -25.36 -16.36 5.93
C MET A 1 -23.99 -15.70 5.99
N GLU A 2 -23.23 -15.88 7.03
CA GLU A 2 -21.86 -15.32 7.20
C GLU A 2 -20.86 -15.72 6.12
N ILE A 3 -20.76 -17.01 5.78
CA ILE A 3 -19.83 -17.52 4.75
C ILE A 3 -20.12 -16.90 3.37
N LYS A 4 -21.39 -16.73 3.01
CA LYS A 4 -21.79 -16.11 1.74
C LYS A 4 -21.42 -14.62 1.69
N MET A 5 -21.57 -13.93 2.80
CA MET A 5 -21.19 -12.51 2.96
C MET A 5 -19.68 -12.33 2.87
N MET A 6 -18.90 -13.19 3.55
CA MET A 6 -17.43 -13.19 3.46
C MET A 6 -16.92 -13.48 2.05
N ASN A 7 -17.54 -14.43 1.33
CA ASN A 7 -17.15 -14.73 -0.04
C ASN A 7 -17.45 -13.55 -0.98
N ASN A 8 -18.57 -12.87 -0.80
CA ASN A 8 -18.90 -11.67 -1.56
C ASN A 8 -17.91 -10.53 -1.29
N LEU A 9 -17.51 -10.32 -0.03
CA LEU A 9 -16.51 -9.32 0.33
C LEU A 9 -15.14 -9.63 -0.29
N LYS A 10 -14.68 -10.88 -0.22
CA LYS A 10 -13.43 -11.32 -0.86
C LYS A 10 -13.44 -11.07 -2.37
N GLN A 11 -14.56 -11.33 -3.04
CA GLN A 11 -14.70 -11.04 -4.47
C GLN A 11 -14.64 -9.54 -4.77
N LYS A 12 -15.28 -8.69 -3.95
CA LYS A 12 -15.19 -7.23 -4.09
C LYS A 12 -13.76 -6.72 -3.91
N LEU A 13 -13.06 -7.19 -2.88
CA LEU A 13 -11.65 -6.86 -2.63
C LEU A 13 -10.77 -7.26 -3.81
N GLY A 14 -10.91 -8.51 -4.30
CA GLY A 14 -10.16 -8.98 -5.46
C GLY A 14 -10.44 -8.15 -6.71
N LYS A 15 -11.70 -7.77 -6.95
CA LYS A 15 -12.06 -6.91 -8.08
C LYS A 15 -11.48 -5.49 -7.95
N SER A 16 -11.47 -4.92 -6.75
CA SER A 16 -10.85 -3.60 -6.50
C SER A 16 -9.36 -3.61 -6.84
N ILE A 17 -8.64 -4.66 -6.45
CA ILE A 17 -7.22 -4.83 -6.79
C ILE A 17 -7.04 -5.04 -8.30
N GLU A 18 -7.85 -5.90 -8.91
CA GLU A 18 -7.78 -6.20 -10.34
C GLU A 18 -8.02 -4.96 -11.22
N ASN A 19 -8.93 -4.09 -10.81
CA ASN A 19 -9.19 -2.82 -11.50
C ASN A 19 -7.96 -1.86 -11.49
N ARG A 20 -7.01 -2.08 -10.58
CA ARG A 20 -5.75 -1.31 -10.45
C ARG A 20 -4.53 -2.08 -10.92
N ARG A 21 -4.72 -3.24 -11.53
CA ARG A 21 -3.62 -4.13 -11.94
C ARG A 21 -2.53 -3.37 -12.68
N ASP A 22 -2.87 -2.64 -13.72
CA ASP A 22 -1.91 -1.96 -14.58
C ASP A 22 -1.15 -0.86 -13.84
N GLU A 23 -1.85 -0.08 -12.99
CA GLU A 23 -1.23 0.97 -12.17
C GLU A 23 -0.27 0.39 -11.14
N LEU A 24 -0.69 -0.67 -10.42
CA LEU A 24 0.14 -1.33 -9.40
C LEU A 24 1.35 -2.04 -10.04
N THR A 25 1.17 -2.66 -11.21
CA THR A 25 2.26 -3.30 -11.95
C THR A 25 3.26 -2.26 -12.44
N ALA A 26 2.79 -1.18 -13.06
CA ALA A 26 3.67 -0.10 -13.52
C ALA A 26 4.45 0.55 -12.37
N MET A 27 3.84 0.65 -11.19
CA MET A 27 4.50 1.14 -9.98
C MET A 27 5.60 0.18 -9.52
N ALA A 28 5.33 -1.12 -9.50
CA ALA A 28 6.32 -2.14 -9.15
C ALA A 28 7.49 -2.15 -10.13
N ASP A 29 7.23 -2.07 -11.43
CA ASP A 29 8.26 -1.98 -12.47
C ASP A 29 9.12 -0.71 -12.30
N LYS A 30 8.48 0.42 -11.97
CA LYS A 30 9.20 1.67 -11.72
C LYS A 30 10.12 1.58 -10.50
N ILE A 31 9.66 1.00 -9.39
CA ILE A 31 10.48 0.79 -8.19
C ILE A 31 11.63 -0.17 -8.51
N PHE A 32 11.37 -1.22 -9.29
CA PHE A 32 12.40 -2.16 -9.76
C PHE A 32 13.51 -1.43 -10.53
N ASP A 33 13.14 -0.56 -11.48
CA ASP A 33 14.09 0.20 -12.30
C ASP A 33 14.90 1.22 -11.48
N LEU A 34 14.30 1.82 -10.45
CA LEU A 34 14.98 2.76 -9.57
C LEU A 34 16.07 2.07 -8.74
N SER A 35 15.86 0.85 -8.30
CA SER A 35 16.80 0.05 -7.51
C SER A 35 17.47 0.82 -6.37
N GLU A 36 16.70 1.64 -5.66
CA GLU A 36 17.18 2.46 -4.54
C GLU A 36 17.45 1.57 -3.33
N VAL A 37 18.64 1.72 -2.74
CA VAL A 37 19.04 0.94 -1.56
C VAL A 37 18.45 1.51 -0.28
N SER A 38 18.46 0.70 0.80
CA SER A 38 17.94 1.08 2.11
C SER A 38 18.54 2.42 2.61
N GLY A 39 17.65 3.36 2.93
CA GLY A 39 17.98 4.72 3.34
C GLY A 39 18.10 5.73 2.21
N GLU A 40 18.04 5.32 0.97
CA GLU A 40 18.11 6.17 -0.24
C GLU A 40 16.88 6.03 -1.15
N GLU A 41 15.78 5.43 -0.66
CA GLU A 41 14.55 5.11 -1.40
C GLU A 41 13.65 6.34 -1.61
N TYR A 42 14.21 7.49 -1.94
CA TYR A 42 13.45 8.75 -2.02
C TYR A 42 12.39 8.76 -3.12
N GLN A 43 12.71 8.26 -4.30
CA GLN A 43 11.78 8.25 -5.43
C GLN A 43 10.73 7.15 -5.28
N SER A 44 11.14 5.99 -4.76
CA SER A 44 10.22 4.87 -4.47
C SER A 44 9.21 5.26 -3.39
N ALA A 45 9.67 5.88 -2.29
CA ALA A 45 8.79 6.40 -1.24
C ALA A 45 7.81 7.44 -1.78
N GLU A 46 8.29 8.42 -2.57
CA GLU A 46 7.44 9.46 -3.14
C GLU A 46 6.38 8.89 -4.09
N LEU A 47 6.73 7.89 -4.89
CA LEU A 47 5.79 7.21 -5.78
C LEU A 47 4.63 6.57 -4.99
N LEU A 48 4.95 5.86 -3.90
CA LEU A 48 3.96 5.23 -3.02
C LEU A 48 3.12 6.28 -2.29
N CYS A 49 3.75 7.31 -1.74
CA CYS A 49 3.09 8.41 -1.03
C CYS A 49 2.10 9.15 -1.93
N SER A 50 2.53 9.57 -3.12
CA SER A 50 1.68 10.31 -4.07
C SER A 50 0.48 9.47 -4.51
N TYR A 51 0.65 8.16 -4.68
CA TYR A 51 -0.45 7.28 -5.03
C TYR A 51 -1.47 7.15 -3.88
N LEU A 52 -1.00 6.99 -2.64
CA LEU A 52 -1.86 6.94 -1.45
C LEU A 52 -2.62 8.25 -1.22
N GLU A 53 -1.98 9.41 -1.43
CA GLU A 53 -2.64 10.72 -1.37
C GLU A 53 -3.75 10.86 -2.42
N LYS A 54 -3.48 10.46 -3.67
CA LYS A 54 -4.48 10.41 -4.75
C LYS A 54 -5.68 9.55 -4.37
N GLU A 55 -5.44 8.46 -3.65
CA GLU A 55 -6.47 7.53 -3.18
C GLU A 55 -7.12 7.97 -1.84
N GLY A 56 -6.76 9.15 -1.31
CA GLY A 56 -7.43 9.77 -0.16
C GLY A 56 -6.93 9.31 1.20
N PHE A 57 -5.68 8.87 1.30
CA PHE A 57 -4.99 8.69 2.57
C PHE A 57 -4.32 9.99 3.01
N GLU A 58 -4.26 10.22 4.32
CA GLU A 58 -3.42 11.26 4.91
C GLU A 58 -2.00 10.72 5.03
N VAL A 59 -1.04 11.34 4.34
CA VAL A 59 0.34 10.85 4.24
C VAL A 59 1.31 11.76 4.96
N GLU A 60 2.09 11.19 5.86
CA GLU A 60 3.21 11.81 6.56
C GLU A 60 4.53 11.20 6.03
N ARG A 61 5.37 12.05 5.44
CA ARG A 61 6.69 11.66 4.92
C ARG A 61 7.76 11.84 5.99
N GLY A 62 8.82 11.05 5.93
CA GLY A 62 9.97 11.17 6.82
C GLY A 62 9.68 10.73 8.27
N THR A 63 8.72 9.84 8.48
CA THR A 63 8.32 9.38 9.82
C THR A 63 9.39 8.50 10.44
N GLY A 64 10.20 9.10 11.31
CA GLY A 64 11.31 8.43 12.01
C GLY A 64 12.54 8.15 11.15
N PHE A 65 12.45 8.18 9.83
CA PHE A 65 13.52 7.99 8.87
C PHE A 65 13.23 8.77 7.58
N PRO A 66 14.23 9.42 6.92
CA PRO A 66 13.99 10.33 5.80
C PRO A 66 13.19 9.74 4.63
N THR A 67 13.38 8.46 4.32
CA THR A 67 12.69 7.76 3.24
C THR A 67 11.47 6.94 3.70
N ALA A 68 11.18 6.95 5.01
CA ALA A 68 9.98 6.30 5.54
C ALA A 68 8.75 7.20 5.40
N PHE A 69 7.60 6.59 5.38
CA PHE A 69 6.32 7.30 5.43
C PHE A 69 5.31 6.56 6.32
N ARG A 70 4.29 7.29 6.70
CA ARG A 70 3.09 6.74 7.34
C ARG A 70 1.87 7.31 6.63
N ALA A 71 0.99 6.45 6.17
CA ALA A 71 -0.26 6.85 5.56
C ALA A 71 -1.44 6.31 6.38
N GLU A 72 -2.44 7.13 6.61
CA GLU A 72 -3.61 6.74 7.40
C GLU A 72 -4.91 7.03 6.64
N TRP A 73 -5.83 6.09 6.73
CA TRP A 73 -7.22 6.31 6.40
C TRP A 73 -8.11 5.83 7.56
N ARG A 74 -9.02 6.70 7.98
CA ARG A 74 -9.94 6.42 9.08
C ARG A 74 -11.39 6.45 8.59
N ASN A 75 -12.12 5.40 8.92
CA ASN A 75 -13.56 5.32 8.66
C ASN A 75 -14.33 5.34 9.99
N GLY A 76 -15.06 6.44 10.25
CA GLY A 76 -15.84 6.62 11.46
C GLY A 76 -15.00 6.74 12.73
N SER A 77 -15.57 6.34 13.85
CA SER A 77 -14.92 6.34 15.16
C SER A 77 -14.92 4.94 15.77
N GLY A 78 -13.82 4.57 16.43
CA GLY A 78 -13.64 3.24 17.01
C GLY A 78 -13.28 2.18 15.94
N GLY A 79 -13.51 0.92 16.26
CA GLY A 79 -13.13 -0.20 15.41
C GLY A 79 -11.63 -0.52 15.50
N PRO A 80 -11.16 -1.56 14.77
CA PRO A 80 -9.76 -1.95 14.77
C PRO A 80 -8.86 -0.95 14.05
N VAL A 81 -7.61 -0.88 14.50
CA VAL A 81 -6.51 -0.24 13.78
C VAL A 81 -5.66 -1.33 13.15
N ILE A 82 -5.53 -1.35 11.84
CA ILE A 82 -4.81 -2.37 11.09
C ILE A 82 -3.61 -1.71 10.42
N GLY A 83 -2.40 -2.17 10.77
CA GLY A 83 -1.15 -1.75 10.15
C GLY A 83 -0.75 -2.68 9.01
N ILE A 84 -0.35 -2.11 7.89
CA ILE A 84 0.22 -2.82 6.74
C ILE A 84 1.65 -2.33 6.58
N LEU A 85 2.63 -3.19 6.85
CA LEU A 85 4.03 -2.87 6.66
C LEU A 85 4.42 -3.08 5.19
N VAL A 86 5.11 -2.09 4.63
CA VAL A 86 5.62 -2.16 3.26
C VAL A 86 7.11 -1.85 3.25
N GLU A 87 7.85 -2.57 2.43
CA GLU A 87 9.26 -2.36 2.15
C GLU A 87 9.41 -2.13 0.64
N TYR A 88 10.42 -1.36 0.22
CA TYR A 88 10.63 -1.00 -1.19
C TYR A 88 12.09 -0.74 -1.54
N ASP A 89 13.01 -1.11 -0.65
CA ASP A 89 14.45 -1.02 -0.86
C ASP A 89 15.00 -2.16 -1.74
N ALA A 90 16.05 -1.84 -2.46
CA ALA A 90 16.87 -2.79 -3.21
C ALA A 90 18.11 -3.21 -2.41
N LEU A 91 18.71 -4.33 -2.79
CA LEU A 91 19.99 -4.77 -2.27
C LEU A 91 21.15 -4.10 -3.03
N GLU A 92 22.16 -3.67 -2.29
CA GLU A 92 23.36 -3.08 -2.87
C GLU A 92 24.01 -4.06 -3.88
N LYS A 93 24.29 -3.59 -5.09
CA LYS A 93 24.91 -4.33 -6.21
C LYS A 93 24.07 -5.42 -6.90
N ILE A 94 22.96 -5.86 -6.29
CA ILE A 94 22.11 -6.93 -6.83
C ILE A 94 20.68 -6.47 -7.16
N GLY A 95 20.32 -5.24 -6.82
CA GLY A 95 18.98 -4.72 -7.09
C GLY A 95 17.87 -5.42 -6.29
N HIS A 96 16.69 -5.52 -6.86
CA HIS A 96 15.50 -6.07 -6.18
C HIS A 96 15.44 -7.61 -6.12
N ALA A 97 16.53 -8.27 -5.74
CA ALA A 97 16.58 -9.72 -5.59
C ALA A 97 15.69 -10.27 -4.46
N CYS A 98 15.33 -9.45 -3.46
CA CYS A 98 14.37 -9.82 -2.41
C CYS A 98 12.90 -9.60 -2.81
N GLY A 99 12.62 -8.89 -3.91
CA GLY A 99 11.26 -8.65 -4.37
C GLY A 99 10.53 -7.51 -3.66
N HIS A 100 11.21 -6.62 -2.91
CA HIS A 100 10.57 -5.51 -2.19
C HIS A 100 9.85 -4.53 -3.12
N HIS A 101 10.26 -4.41 -4.39
CA HIS A 101 9.54 -3.63 -5.41
C HIS A 101 8.07 -4.08 -5.61
N LEU A 102 7.75 -5.33 -5.25
CA LEU A 102 6.38 -5.86 -5.28
C LEU A 102 5.62 -5.59 -3.98
N GLN A 103 6.33 -5.53 -2.86
CA GLN A 103 5.73 -5.46 -1.53
C GLN A 103 5.04 -4.11 -1.28
N GLY A 104 5.67 -3.00 -1.67
CA GLY A 104 5.06 -1.67 -1.60
C GLY A 104 3.73 -1.61 -2.34
N PRO A 105 3.70 -1.83 -3.67
CA PRO A 105 2.46 -1.84 -4.45
C PRO A 105 1.40 -2.83 -3.96
N ALA A 106 1.80 -4.04 -3.53
CA ALA A 106 0.87 -5.03 -2.98
C ALA A 106 0.21 -4.53 -1.68
N GLY A 107 0.99 -3.97 -0.76
CA GLY A 107 0.48 -3.44 0.51
C GLY A 107 -0.47 -2.27 0.34
N ILE A 108 -0.11 -1.28 -0.49
CA ILE A 108 -0.99 -0.14 -0.76
C ILE A 108 -2.24 -0.55 -1.55
N GLY A 109 -2.12 -1.48 -2.49
CA GLY A 109 -3.27 -2.04 -3.21
C GLY A 109 -4.27 -2.71 -2.26
N ALA A 110 -3.78 -3.47 -1.28
CA ALA A 110 -4.60 -4.08 -0.24
C ALA A 110 -5.28 -3.02 0.65
N ALA A 111 -4.54 -1.98 1.09
CA ALA A 111 -5.07 -0.89 1.89
C ALA A 111 -6.22 -0.15 1.18
N ILE A 112 -6.03 0.16 -0.11
CA ILE A 112 -7.04 0.84 -0.94
C ILE A 112 -8.27 -0.04 -1.14
N ALA A 113 -8.09 -1.33 -1.41
CA ALA A 113 -9.20 -2.27 -1.57
C ALA A 113 -10.05 -2.36 -0.29
N VAL A 114 -9.41 -2.42 0.88
CA VAL A 114 -10.11 -2.39 2.17
C VAL A 114 -10.88 -1.09 2.34
N LYS A 115 -10.25 0.06 2.07
CA LYS A 115 -10.92 1.37 2.10
C LYS A 115 -12.19 1.39 1.26
N GLU A 116 -12.15 0.89 0.03
CA GLU A 116 -13.29 0.87 -0.89
C GLU A 116 -14.40 -0.09 -0.46
N CYS A 117 -14.04 -1.26 0.04
CA CYS A 117 -14.98 -2.35 0.27
C CYS A 117 -15.53 -2.38 1.71
N MET A 118 -14.89 -1.67 2.66
CA MET A 118 -15.21 -1.73 4.09
C MET A 118 -15.76 -0.41 4.64
N SER A 119 -16.29 0.45 3.79
CA SER A 119 -16.82 1.77 4.19
C SER A 119 -17.99 1.72 5.19
N GLU A 120 -18.66 0.57 5.32
CA GLU A 120 -19.75 0.37 6.29
C GLU A 120 -19.23 0.00 7.69
N TYR A 121 -17.93 -0.27 7.85
CA TYR A 121 -17.35 -0.73 9.11
C TYR A 121 -16.36 0.30 9.65
N PRO A 122 -16.49 0.72 10.92
CA PRO A 122 -15.53 1.64 11.52
C PRO A 122 -14.17 0.93 11.66
N CYS A 123 -13.13 1.53 11.11
CA CYS A 123 -11.74 1.04 11.19
C CYS A 123 -10.75 2.13 10.83
N THR A 124 -9.50 1.90 11.18
CA THR A 124 -8.37 2.72 10.73
C THR A 124 -7.37 1.81 10.01
N ILE A 125 -6.97 2.20 8.82
CA ILE A 125 -5.90 1.53 8.06
C ILE A 125 -4.66 2.43 8.11
N VAL A 126 -3.53 1.84 8.45
CA VAL A 126 -2.22 2.51 8.48
C VAL A 126 -1.26 1.72 7.59
N VAL A 127 -0.62 2.40 6.66
CA VAL A 127 0.46 1.85 5.80
C VAL A 127 1.77 2.47 6.22
#